data_c5a2eed7f8d7cafb8704bf1cb791c952
#
_entry.id   c5a2eed7f8d7cafb8704bf1cb791c952
#
_cell.length_a   1.000
_cell.length_b   1.000
_cell.length_c   1.000
_cell.angle_alpha   90.00
_cell.angle_beta   90.00
_cell.angle_gamma   90.00
#
_symmetry.space_group_name_H-M   'P 1'
#
loop_
_entity.id
_entity.type
_entity.pdbx_description
1 polymer ?
#
loop_
_entity_poly.entity_id
_entity_poly.type
_entity_poly.pdbx_seq_one_letter_code
_entity_poly.pdbx_strand_id
1 'polypeptide(L)'
;LLRCINGLEDYRDGSLTVEGQEVKGLNEKEIRELRKDLGMIFQHFSLLERKTVFENVALPLECFKYSKAEIEKRVMNLLELVGLADKRDAKPRNLSGGQKQRVAIARALALEPKVLLCDEATSALDPNTTKSILALLQDINEKMNITIIVVTHQMEVVKQICTKVAVMEGGKVLEIEDTEDLFLNNTEGLKALIGDEQIVLPEGTNIKIIFPKEIANQNIITNMARTLDFDFNISYGKLEKFREDVLGSLIITVKDHYANAVKRYLDEKNIKWEEIKNDN
;
A
#
# COMPACT_ATOMS: atom_id res chain seq x y z
N LEU A 1 -14.77 -0.46 8.54
CA LEU A 1 -14.87 0.52 7.44
C LEU A 1 -15.01 -0.17 6.08
N LEU A 2 -14.06 -1.06 5.69
CA LEU A 2 -14.06 -1.72 4.38
C LEU A 2 -15.40 -2.46 4.11
N ARG A 3 -15.93 -3.14 5.14
CA ARG A 3 -17.21 -3.86 5.04
C ARG A 3 -18.42 -2.94 4.96
N CYS A 4 -18.32 -1.70 5.45
CA CYS A 4 -19.36 -0.70 5.24
C CYS A 4 -19.40 -0.21 3.79
N ILE A 5 -18.22 -0.08 3.12
CA ILE A 5 -18.13 0.36 1.72
C ILE A 5 -18.89 -0.58 0.78
N ASN A 6 -18.84 -1.89 1.02
CA ASN A 6 -19.54 -2.87 0.18
C ASN A 6 -20.92 -3.29 0.75
N GLY A 7 -21.42 -2.59 1.78
CA GLY A 7 -22.71 -2.86 2.41
C GLY A 7 -22.82 -4.23 3.09
N LEU A 8 -21.70 -4.79 3.59
CA LEU A 8 -21.69 -6.01 4.41
C LEU A 8 -21.88 -5.70 5.91
N GLU A 9 -21.64 -4.47 6.31
CA GLU A 9 -21.81 -3.98 7.68
C GLU A 9 -22.54 -2.63 7.63
N ASP A 10 -23.49 -2.45 8.53
CA ASP A 10 -24.20 -1.19 8.69
C ASP A 10 -23.41 -0.21 9.57
N TYR A 11 -23.65 1.09 9.41
CA TYR A 11 -23.12 2.14 10.25
C TYR A 11 -24.24 3.05 10.76
N ARG A 12 -24.07 3.58 11.99
CA ARG A 12 -25.13 4.34 12.68
C ARG A 12 -25.17 5.78 12.23
N ASP A 13 -24.02 6.45 12.22
CA ASP A 13 -23.90 7.89 12.00
C ASP A 13 -22.92 8.19 10.86
N GLY A 14 -23.03 9.39 10.31
CA GLY A 14 -22.21 9.85 9.19
C GLY A 14 -22.81 9.49 7.83
N SER A 15 -22.04 9.79 6.78
CA SER A 15 -22.37 9.55 5.38
C SER A 15 -21.19 8.83 4.71
N LEU A 16 -21.49 7.82 3.91
CA LEU A 16 -20.53 7.08 3.12
C LEU A 16 -21.05 6.99 1.68
N THR A 17 -20.36 7.64 0.78
CA THR A 17 -20.70 7.68 -0.65
C THR A 17 -19.70 6.86 -1.46
N VAL A 18 -20.19 6.00 -2.33
CA VAL A 18 -19.40 5.23 -3.28
C VAL A 18 -19.91 5.54 -4.69
N GLU A 19 -19.03 5.98 -5.58
CA GLU A 19 -19.38 6.39 -6.95
C GLU A 19 -20.58 7.38 -6.98
N GLY A 20 -20.62 8.31 -6.01
CA GLY A 20 -21.70 9.28 -5.89
C GLY A 20 -22.99 8.76 -5.26
N GLN A 21 -23.06 7.48 -4.90
CA GLN A 21 -24.23 6.87 -4.28
C GLN A 21 -24.02 6.69 -2.78
N GLU A 22 -24.95 7.24 -1.94
CA GLU A 22 -24.96 7.00 -0.49
C GLU A 22 -25.25 5.53 -0.21
N VAL A 23 -24.41 4.89 0.60
CA VAL A 23 -24.52 3.44 0.92
C VAL A 23 -25.63 3.18 1.95
N LYS A 24 -25.83 4.13 2.86
CA LYS A 24 -26.85 4.01 3.92
C LYS A 24 -28.25 4.02 3.34
N GLY A 25 -29.04 3.03 3.73
CA GLY A 25 -30.46 2.96 3.33
C GLY A 25 -30.71 2.32 1.97
N LEU A 26 -29.67 1.82 1.30
CA LEU A 26 -29.84 1.05 0.06
C LEU A 26 -30.61 -0.24 0.34
N ASN A 27 -31.58 -0.56 -0.54
CA ASN A 27 -32.23 -1.85 -0.50
C ASN A 27 -31.35 -2.95 -1.13
N GLU A 28 -31.74 -4.21 -0.98
CA GLU A 28 -30.96 -5.35 -1.48
C GLU A 28 -30.62 -5.29 -2.98
N LYS A 29 -31.53 -4.75 -3.79
CA LYS A 29 -31.32 -4.61 -5.24
C LYS A 29 -30.27 -3.52 -5.52
N GLU A 30 -30.37 -2.39 -4.84
CA GLU A 30 -29.43 -1.27 -4.96
C GLU A 30 -28.03 -1.66 -4.48
N ILE A 31 -27.93 -2.33 -3.32
CA ILE A 31 -26.64 -2.90 -2.82
C ILE A 31 -26.06 -3.89 -3.84
N ARG A 32 -26.89 -4.73 -4.46
CA ARG A 32 -26.43 -5.66 -5.47
C ARG A 32 -25.87 -4.93 -6.71
N GLU A 33 -26.51 -3.85 -7.15
CA GLU A 33 -26.00 -3.04 -8.27
C GLU A 33 -24.68 -2.33 -7.86
N LEU A 34 -24.62 -1.71 -6.67
CA LEU A 34 -23.41 -1.11 -6.16
C LEU A 34 -22.22 -2.11 -6.15
N ARG A 35 -22.47 -3.35 -5.74
CA ARG A 35 -21.45 -4.42 -5.70
C ARG A 35 -20.91 -4.85 -7.08
N LYS A 36 -21.50 -4.43 -8.20
CA LYS A 36 -20.89 -4.62 -9.52
C LYS A 36 -19.63 -3.76 -9.66
N ASP A 37 -19.71 -2.53 -9.15
CA ASP A 37 -18.60 -1.58 -9.22
C ASP A 37 -17.53 -1.83 -8.13
N LEU A 38 -17.75 -2.81 -7.25
CA LEU A 38 -16.87 -3.14 -6.12
C LEU A 38 -16.36 -4.58 -6.21
N GLY A 39 -15.09 -4.76 -6.47
CA GLY A 39 -14.41 -6.04 -6.25
C GLY A 39 -13.96 -6.18 -4.80
N MET A 40 -14.01 -7.39 -4.23
CA MET A 40 -13.50 -7.62 -2.88
C MET A 40 -12.61 -8.86 -2.80
N ILE A 41 -11.44 -8.67 -2.20
CA ILE A 41 -10.47 -9.71 -1.87
C ILE A 41 -10.45 -9.85 -0.36
N PHE A 42 -10.77 -11.04 0.14
CA PHE A 42 -10.82 -11.35 1.57
C PHE A 42 -9.50 -11.96 2.06
N GLN A 43 -9.22 -11.82 3.34
CA GLN A 43 -8.03 -12.33 4.02
C GLN A 43 -7.80 -13.84 3.79
N HIS A 44 -8.83 -14.66 3.76
CA HIS A 44 -8.76 -16.11 3.63
C HIS A 44 -9.16 -16.65 2.25
N PHE A 45 -8.84 -15.94 1.15
CA PHE A 45 -9.15 -16.27 -0.23
C PHE A 45 -10.66 -16.47 -0.51
N SER A 46 -11.41 -17.07 0.41
CA SER A 46 -12.86 -17.36 0.33
C SER A 46 -13.26 -18.06 -0.98
N LEU A 47 -12.44 -19.02 -1.42
CA LEU A 47 -12.72 -19.84 -2.60
C LEU A 47 -13.68 -20.97 -2.27
N LEU A 48 -14.53 -21.31 -3.25
CA LEU A 48 -15.43 -22.46 -3.15
C LEU A 48 -14.64 -23.74 -3.44
N GLU A 49 -14.30 -24.51 -2.41
CA GLU A 49 -13.42 -25.69 -2.47
C GLU A 49 -13.93 -26.81 -3.40
N ARG A 50 -15.24 -26.88 -3.62
CA ARG A 50 -15.86 -27.89 -4.50
C ARG A 50 -15.84 -27.50 -5.98
N LYS A 51 -15.68 -26.20 -6.28
CA LYS A 51 -15.65 -25.62 -7.61
C LYS A 51 -14.22 -25.55 -8.15
N THR A 52 -14.08 -25.59 -9.48
CA THR A 52 -12.81 -25.38 -10.17
C THR A 52 -12.36 -23.92 -10.08
N VAL A 53 -11.15 -23.62 -10.53
CA VAL A 53 -10.64 -22.25 -10.71
C VAL A 53 -11.56 -21.46 -11.63
N PHE A 54 -11.90 -22.04 -12.79
CA PHE A 54 -12.83 -21.44 -13.74
C PHE A 54 -14.16 -21.08 -13.08
N GLU A 55 -14.81 -22.06 -12.42
CA GLU A 55 -16.10 -21.87 -11.77
C GLU A 55 -16.05 -20.85 -10.61
N ASN A 56 -14.93 -20.74 -9.89
CA ASN A 56 -14.75 -19.71 -8.88
C ASN A 56 -14.75 -18.30 -9.48
N VAL A 57 -14.04 -18.11 -10.59
CA VAL A 57 -13.96 -16.82 -11.28
C VAL A 57 -15.27 -16.50 -12.03
N ALA A 58 -15.97 -17.52 -12.57
CA ALA A 58 -17.23 -17.37 -13.25
C ALA A 58 -18.40 -16.97 -12.32
N LEU A 59 -18.31 -17.29 -11.03
CA LEU A 59 -19.43 -17.15 -10.09
C LEU A 59 -20.09 -15.75 -10.10
N PRO A 60 -19.38 -14.63 -10.03
CA PRO A 60 -20.01 -13.30 -10.10
C PRO A 60 -20.78 -13.09 -11.41
N LEU A 61 -20.23 -13.53 -12.54
CA LEU A 61 -20.85 -13.40 -13.85
C LEU A 61 -22.14 -14.24 -13.97
N GLU A 62 -22.12 -15.48 -13.42
CA GLU A 62 -23.31 -16.34 -13.33
C GLU A 62 -24.42 -15.69 -12.50
N CYS A 63 -24.06 -15.06 -11.33
CA CYS A 63 -25.00 -14.35 -10.48
C CYS A 63 -25.68 -13.19 -11.18
N PHE A 64 -25.00 -12.53 -12.12
CA PHE A 64 -25.54 -11.45 -12.92
C PHE A 64 -26.05 -11.90 -14.30
N LYS A 65 -26.18 -13.23 -14.52
CA LYS A 65 -26.81 -13.87 -15.69
C LYS A 65 -26.14 -13.51 -17.02
N TYR A 66 -24.82 -13.40 -17.06
CA TYR A 66 -24.06 -13.28 -18.30
C TYR A 66 -24.24 -14.55 -19.15
N SER A 67 -24.11 -14.42 -20.44
CA SER A 67 -24.17 -15.58 -21.36
C SER A 67 -22.94 -16.49 -21.16
N LYS A 68 -23.10 -17.78 -21.46
CA LYS A 68 -21.99 -18.75 -21.35
C LYS A 68 -20.76 -18.33 -22.18
N ALA A 69 -20.99 -17.76 -23.37
CA ALA A 69 -19.90 -17.31 -24.23
C ALA A 69 -19.13 -16.12 -23.64
N GLU A 70 -19.86 -15.18 -23.05
CA GLU A 70 -19.23 -14.03 -22.34
C GLU A 70 -18.45 -14.49 -21.11
N ILE A 71 -19.03 -15.42 -20.32
CA ILE A 71 -18.36 -16.00 -19.14
C ILE A 71 -17.07 -16.69 -19.56
N GLU A 72 -17.13 -17.58 -20.58
CA GLU A 72 -15.92 -18.30 -21.04
C GLU A 72 -14.84 -17.33 -21.48
N LYS A 73 -15.15 -16.35 -22.32
CA LYS A 73 -14.20 -15.36 -22.81
C LYS A 73 -13.60 -14.54 -21.67
N ARG A 74 -14.44 -14.02 -20.76
CA ARG A 74 -14.00 -13.12 -19.69
C ARG A 74 -13.17 -13.86 -18.65
N VAL A 75 -13.60 -15.05 -18.23
CA VAL A 75 -12.86 -15.87 -17.26
C VAL A 75 -11.50 -16.25 -17.80
N MET A 76 -11.40 -16.68 -19.08
CA MET A 76 -10.12 -17.04 -19.67
C MET A 76 -9.16 -15.84 -19.72
N ASN A 77 -9.62 -14.66 -20.14
CA ASN A 77 -8.79 -13.45 -20.13
C ASN A 77 -8.29 -13.10 -18.72
N LEU A 78 -9.14 -13.25 -17.69
CA LEU A 78 -8.74 -13.01 -16.29
C LEU A 78 -7.75 -14.06 -15.79
N LEU A 79 -7.92 -15.33 -16.17
CA LEU A 79 -6.96 -16.38 -15.81
C LEU A 79 -5.61 -16.17 -16.51
N GLU A 80 -5.59 -15.68 -17.72
CA GLU A 80 -4.36 -15.26 -18.41
C GLU A 80 -3.70 -14.08 -17.68
N LEU A 81 -4.48 -13.03 -17.32
CA LEU A 81 -3.99 -11.87 -16.59
C LEU A 81 -3.31 -12.26 -15.28
N VAL A 82 -3.85 -13.22 -14.54
CA VAL A 82 -3.27 -13.67 -13.27
C VAL A 82 -2.27 -14.83 -13.42
N GLY A 83 -2.00 -15.30 -14.65
CA GLY A 83 -1.05 -16.37 -14.97
C GLY A 83 -1.49 -17.76 -14.50
N LEU A 84 -2.78 -18.07 -14.62
CA LEU A 84 -3.38 -19.36 -14.19
C LEU A 84 -4.25 -20.02 -15.26
N ALA A 85 -4.08 -19.71 -16.55
CA ALA A 85 -4.87 -20.29 -17.62
C ALA A 85 -4.74 -21.83 -17.68
N ASP A 86 -3.54 -22.36 -17.39
CA ASP A 86 -3.27 -23.81 -17.32
C ASP A 86 -3.93 -24.51 -16.11
N LYS A 87 -4.45 -23.76 -15.15
CA LYS A 87 -5.09 -24.27 -13.93
C LYS A 87 -6.61 -24.15 -13.93
N ARG A 88 -7.25 -23.81 -15.09
CA ARG A 88 -8.69 -23.57 -15.17
C ARG A 88 -9.56 -24.65 -14.53
N ASP A 89 -9.19 -25.91 -14.69
CA ASP A 89 -9.95 -27.07 -14.22
C ASP A 89 -9.45 -27.60 -12.86
N ALA A 90 -8.41 -27.00 -12.30
CA ALA A 90 -7.90 -27.36 -10.98
C ALA A 90 -8.88 -26.93 -9.87
N LYS A 91 -8.84 -27.62 -8.74
CA LYS A 91 -9.61 -27.24 -7.53
C LYS A 91 -8.70 -26.50 -6.53
N PRO A 92 -9.27 -25.63 -5.68
CA PRO A 92 -8.49 -24.83 -4.70
C PRO A 92 -7.54 -25.66 -3.84
N ARG A 93 -7.93 -26.88 -3.44
CA ARG A 93 -7.08 -27.79 -2.66
C ARG A 93 -5.76 -28.17 -3.34
N ASN A 94 -5.67 -28.03 -4.67
CA ASN A 94 -4.50 -28.39 -5.48
C ASN A 94 -3.66 -27.14 -5.82
N LEU A 95 -3.95 -25.99 -5.22
CA LEU A 95 -3.28 -24.72 -5.46
C LEU A 95 -2.44 -24.29 -4.26
N SER A 96 -1.30 -23.65 -4.53
CA SER A 96 -0.53 -22.93 -3.50
C SER A 96 -1.31 -21.71 -2.98
N GLY A 97 -0.87 -21.15 -1.84
CA GLY A 97 -1.47 -19.94 -1.28
C GLY A 97 -1.48 -18.77 -2.27
N GLY A 98 -0.37 -18.52 -2.95
CA GLY A 98 -0.27 -17.48 -3.97
C GLY A 98 -1.17 -17.73 -5.19
N GLN A 99 -1.33 -18.99 -5.60
CA GLN A 99 -2.27 -19.33 -6.67
C GLN A 99 -3.73 -19.13 -6.24
N LYS A 100 -4.09 -19.50 -5.01
CA LYS A 100 -5.43 -19.21 -4.45
C LYS A 100 -5.70 -17.72 -4.43
N GLN A 101 -4.71 -16.91 -4.05
CA GLN A 101 -4.83 -15.45 -4.03
C GLN A 101 -5.05 -14.89 -5.45
N ARG A 102 -4.31 -15.38 -6.44
CA ARG A 102 -4.51 -15.00 -7.86
C ARG A 102 -5.90 -15.35 -8.36
N VAL A 103 -6.46 -16.49 -7.97
CA VAL A 103 -7.87 -16.85 -8.29
C VAL A 103 -8.84 -15.89 -7.61
N ALA A 104 -8.61 -15.53 -6.33
CA ALA A 104 -9.44 -14.56 -5.61
C ALA A 104 -9.42 -13.18 -6.27
N ILE A 105 -8.24 -12.73 -6.74
CA ILE A 105 -8.09 -11.49 -7.52
C ILE A 105 -8.88 -11.58 -8.83
N ALA A 106 -8.68 -12.64 -9.62
CA ALA A 106 -9.41 -12.82 -10.88
C ALA A 106 -10.95 -12.81 -10.67
N ARG A 107 -11.43 -13.47 -9.62
CA ARG A 107 -12.86 -13.46 -9.24
C ARG A 107 -13.34 -12.04 -8.88
N ALA A 108 -12.55 -11.28 -8.12
CA ALA A 108 -12.91 -9.92 -7.74
C ALA A 108 -13.00 -8.98 -8.95
N LEU A 109 -12.23 -9.25 -10.01
CA LEU A 109 -12.21 -8.47 -11.25
C LEU A 109 -13.30 -8.92 -12.27
N ALA A 110 -14.03 -9.99 -12.00
CA ALA A 110 -14.93 -10.61 -12.97
C ALA A 110 -16.02 -9.67 -13.52
N LEU A 111 -16.49 -8.72 -12.72
CA LEU A 111 -17.51 -7.73 -13.11
C LEU A 111 -16.91 -6.39 -13.60
N GLU A 112 -15.58 -6.31 -13.80
CA GLU A 112 -14.88 -5.07 -14.17
C GLU A 112 -15.16 -3.92 -13.18
N PRO A 113 -14.85 -4.12 -11.88
CA PRO A 113 -15.16 -3.15 -10.87
C PRO A 113 -14.34 -1.86 -11.05
N LYS A 114 -14.86 -0.73 -10.56
CA LYS A 114 -14.16 0.55 -10.50
C LYS A 114 -13.26 0.64 -9.26
N VAL A 115 -13.64 -0.07 -8.19
CA VAL A 115 -12.91 -0.09 -6.92
C VAL A 115 -12.66 -1.54 -6.50
N LEU A 116 -11.41 -1.83 -6.13
CA LEU A 116 -10.99 -3.11 -5.59
C LEU A 116 -10.68 -2.95 -4.10
N LEU A 117 -11.42 -3.63 -3.25
CA LEU A 117 -11.26 -3.63 -1.81
C LEU A 117 -10.41 -4.84 -1.39
N CYS A 118 -9.28 -4.59 -0.74
CA CYS A 118 -8.34 -5.62 -0.29
C CYS A 118 -8.29 -5.66 1.24
N ASP A 119 -8.85 -6.70 1.83
CA ASP A 119 -8.84 -6.93 3.28
C ASP A 119 -7.70 -7.88 3.63
N GLU A 120 -6.57 -7.34 4.09
CA GLU A 120 -5.34 -8.10 4.41
C GLU A 120 -4.94 -9.14 3.34
N ALA A 121 -5.01 -8.76 2.08
CA ALA A 121 -4.89 -9.66 0.93
C ALA A 121 -3.55 -10.43 0.84
N THR A 122 -2.55 -10.10 1.65
CA THR A 122 -1.22 -10.72 1.64
C THR A 122 -0.79 -11.32 2.99
N SER A 123 -1.61 -11.20 4.05
CA SER A 123 -1.22 -11.57 5.42
C SER A 123 -0.92 -13.06 5.59
N ALA A 124 -1.49 -13.93 4.75
CA ALA A 124 -1.30 -15.38 4.79
C ALA A 124 -0.23 -15.90 3.80
N LEU A 125 0.56 -15.01 3.19
CA LEU A 125 1.53 -15.35 2.15
C LEU A 125 2.96 -15.15 2.62
N ASP A 126 3.88 -15.93 2.05
CA ASP A 126 5.30 -15.72 2.24
C ASP A 126 5.79 -14.42 1.55
N PRO A 127 6.95 -13.85 1.95
CA PRO A 127 7.41 -12.56 1.44
C PRO A 127 7.60 -12.50 -0.09
N ASN A 128 8.07 -13.57 -0.73
CA ASN A 128 8.28 -13.59 -2.18
C ASN A 128 6.95 -13.64 -2.93
N THR A 129 6.01 -14.44 -2.45
CA THR A 129 4.66 -14.51 -2.99
C THR A 129 3.93 -13.17 -2.79
N THR A 130 4.08 -12.53 -1.62
CA THR A 130 3.56 -11.20 -1.34
C THR A 130 4.03 -10.18 -2.39
N LYS A 131 5.33 -10.08 -2.63
CA LYS A 131 5.88 -9.18 -3.67
C LYS A 131 5.27 -9.43 -5.05
N SER A 132 5.10 -10.70 -5.43
CA SER A 132 4.49 -11.09 -6.70
C SER A 132 2.99 -10.70 -6.80
N ILE A 133 2.25 -10.80 -5.70
CA ILE A 133 0.85 -10.36 -5.64
C ILE A 133 0.72 -8.84 -5.68
N LEU A 134 1.61 -8.12 -4.98
CA LEU A 134 1.61 -6.65 -5.00
C LEU A 134 1.96 -6.10 -6.38
N ALA A 135 2.94 -6.69 -7.07
CA ALA A 135 3.25 -6.34 -8.46
C ALA A 135 2.05 -6.59 -9.39
N LEU A 136 1.33 -7.71 -9.21
CA LEU A 136 0.12 -7.98 -9.97
C LEU A 136 -0.99 -6.94 -9.69
N LEU A 137 -1.19 -6.54 -8.43
CA LEU A 137 -2.17 -5.50 -8.08
C LEU A 137 -1.79 -4.14 -8.67
N GLN A 138 -0.51 -3.79 -8.68
CA GLN A 138 -0.01 -2.57 -9.33
C GLN A 138 -0.28 -2.60 -10.84
N ASP A 139 0.06 -3.69 -11.52
CA ASP A 139 -0.24 -3.92 -12.93
C ASP A 139 -1.74 -3.77 -13.26
N ILE A 140 -2.60 -4.31 -12.40
CA ILE A 140 -4.05 -4.21 -12.52
C ILE A 140 -4.50 -2.76 -12.35
N ASN A 141 -4.01 -2.05 -11.34
CA ASN A 141 -4.33 -0.64 -11.12
C ASN A 141 -3.99 0.21 -12.34
N GLU A 142 -2.78 0.03 -12.91
CA GLU A 142 -2.30 0.79 -14.07
C GLU A 142 -3.06 0.44 -15.36
N LYS A 143 -3.23 -0.85 -15.65
CA LYS A 143 -3.85 -1.32 -16.91
C LYS A 143 -5.37 -1.12 -16.96
N MET A 144 -6.03 -1.27 -15.82
CA MET A 144 -7.50 -1.19 -15.74
C MET A 144 -7.98 0.16 -15.20
N ASN A 145 -7.08 1.03 -14.75
CA ASN A 145 -7.39 2.34 -14.15
C ASN A 145 -8.44 2.25 -13.03
N ILE A 146 -8.31 1.26 -12.16
CA ILE A 146 -9.21 1.04 -11.02
C ILE A 146 -8.61 1.59 -9.73
N THR A 147 -9.45 2.07 -8.82
CA THR A 147 -9.02 2.44 -7.48
C THR A 147 -8.81 1.19 -6.62
N ILE A 148 -7.69 1.07 -5.93
CA ILE A 148 -7.44 -0.04 -4.98
C ILE A 148 -7.37 0.52 -3.57
N ILE A 149 -8.23 0.01 -2.68
CA ILE A 149 -8.24 0.32 -1.25
C ILE A 149 -7.69 -0.90 -0.51
N VAL A 150 -6.57 -0.72 0.19
CA VAL A 150 -5.91 -1.81 0.93
C VAL A 150 -6.00 -1.56 2.42
N VAL A 151 -6.51 -2.51 3.17
CA VAL A 151 -6.38 -2.55 4.63
C VAL A 151 -5.25 -3.51 4.97
N THR A 152 -4.25 -3.01 5.68
CA THR A 152 -3.06 -3.78 6.05
C THR A 152 -2.39 -3.19 7.28
N HIS A 153 -1.69 -4.04 8.04
CA HIS A 153 -0.74 -3.65 9.07
C HIS A 153 0.72 -3.85 8.63
N GLN A 154 0.94 -4.27 7.38
CA GLN A 154 2.26 -4.53 6.82
C GLN A 154 2.80 -3.29 6.11
N MET A 155 3.77 -2.61 6.70
CA MET A 155 4.36 -1.38 6.14
C MET A 155 5.00 -1.60 4.77
N GLU A 156 5.53 -2.80 4.50
CA GLU A 156 6.08 -3.15 3.19
C GLU A 156 5.02 -3.08 2.07
N VAL A 157 3.76 -3.48 2.38
CA VAL A 157 2.64 -3.36 1.43
C VAL A 157 2.35 -1.90 1.16
N VAL A 158 2.30 -1.07 2.21
CA VAL A 158 2.04 0.38 2.10
C VAL A 158 3.08 1.02 1.19
N LYS A 159 4.37 0.82 1.45
CA LYS A 159 5.49 1.38 0.68
C LYS A 159 5.49 0.94 -0.78
N GLN A 160 5.12 -0.31 -1.04
CA GLN A 160 5.23 -0.88 -2.38
C GLN A 160 4.11 -0.44 -3.33
N ILE A 161 2.86 -0.28 -2.87
CA ILE A 161 1.74 -0.04 -3.78
C ILE A 161 0.87 1.18 -3.45
N CYS A 162 0.88 1.69 -2.20
CA CYS A 162 0.02 2.79 -1.81
C CYS A 162 0.59 4.14 -2.27
N THR A 163 -0.29 5.03 -2.71
CA THR A 163 0.03 6.43 -3.00
C THR A 163 -0.36 7.34 -1.85
N LYS A 164 -1.43 6.98 -1.14
CA LYS A 164 -1.98 7.72 0.00
C LYS A 164 -2.32 6.76 1.13
N VAL A 165 -2.15 7.20 2.36
CA VAL A 165 -2.37 6.40 3.57
C VAL A 165 -3.30 7.15 4.52
N ALA A 166 -4.28 6.44 5.05
CA ALA A 166 -5.05 6.86 6.20
C ALA A 166 -4.65 5.99 7.40
N VAL A 167 -4.01 6.60 8.40
CA VAL A 167 -3.66 5.92 9.64
C VAL A 167 -4.87 5.88 10.55
N MET A 168 -5.21 4.70 11.05
CA MET A 168 -6.38 4.49 11.91
C MET A 168 -5.99 3.80 13.21
N GLU A 169 -6.46 4.32 14.33
CA GLU A 169 -6.31 3.72 15.64
C GLU A 169 -7.61 3.87 16.45
N GLY A 170 -8.02 2.83 17.16
CA GLY A 170 -9.23 2.85 17.98
C GLY A 170 -10.51 3.26 17.23
N GLY A 171 -10.59 2.99 15.93
CA GLY A 171 -11.72 3.36 15.07
C GLY A 171 -11.74 4.83 14.62
N LYS A 172 -10.69 5.59 14.89
CA LYS A 172 -10.53 6.99 14.45
C LYS A 172 -9.44 7.09 13.40
N VAL A 173 -9.61 7.99 12.44
CA VAL A 173 -8.54 8.39 11.54
C VAL A 173 -7.67 9.40 12.30
N LEU A 174 -6.39 9.05 12.48
CA LEU A 174 -5.40 9.93 13.11
C LEU A 174 -4.83 10.92 12.09
N GLU A 175 -4.59 10.42 10.87
CA GLU A 175 -3.84 11.15 9.86
C GLU A 175 -4.18 10.63 8.47
N ILE A 176 -4.14 11.50 7.45
CA ILE A 176 -4.23 11.14 6.03
C ILE A 176 -3.14 11.88 5.29
N GLU A 177 -2.17 11.14 4.75
CA GLU A 177 -1.00 11.70 4.09
C GLU A 177 -0.64 10.94 2.80
N ASP A 178 0.16 11.55 1.96
CA ASP A 178 0.83 10.84 0.88
C ASP A 178 1.86 9.87 1.48
N THR A 179 2.02 8.70 0.88
CA THR A 179 2.86 7.63 1.44
C THR A 179 4.30 8.11 1.67
N GLU A 180 4.85 8.87 0.72
CA GLU A 180 6.22 9.40 0.82
C GLU A 180 6.36 10.35 2.03
N ASP A 181 5.41 11.29 2.18
CA ASP A 181 5.44 12.26 3.28
C ASP A 181 5.28 11.61 4.65
N LEU A 182 4.39 10.61 4.76
CA LEU A 182 4.19 9.84 5.99
C LEU A 182 5.52 9.24 6.50
N PHE A 183 6.28 8.60 5.61
CA PHE A 183 7.52 7.91 6.00
C PHE A 183 8.73 8.84 6.12
N LEU A 184 8.83 9.90 5.30
CA LEU A 184 9.93 10.86 5.37
C LEU A 184 9.86 11.74 6.63
N ASN A 185 8.64 12.18 6.98
CA ASN A 185 8.44 13.09 8.10
C ASN A 185 8.31 12.37 9.45
N ASN A 186 8.28 11.01 9.47
CA ASN A 186 8.10 10.19 10.66
C ASN A 186 6.96 10.72 11.55
N THR A 187 5.77 10.84 10.96
CA THR A 187 4.62 11.48 11.57
C THR A 187 4.14 10.78 12.85
N GLU A 188 3.35 11.47 13.68
CA GLU A 188 2.80 10.89 14.91
C GLU A 188 1.92 9.66 14.61
N GLY A 189 1.20 9.67 13.48
CA GLY A 189 0.44 8.51 13.02
C GLY A 189 1.34 7.31 12.69
N LEU A 190 2.47 7.54 12.03
CA LEU A 190 3.42 6.48 11.72
C LEU A 190 4.05 5.92 13.00
N LYS A 191 4.46 6.78 13.94
CA LYS A 191 5.01 6.36 15.25
C LYS A 191 4.00 5.51 16.05
N ALA A 192 2.73 5.85 16.01
CA ALA A 192 1.68 5.06 16.65
C ALA A 192 1.58 3.64 16.07
N LEU A 193 1.86 3.45 14.76
CA LEU A 193 1.79 2.15 14.08
C LEU A 193 3.02 1.27 14.27
N ILE A 194 4.23 1.86 14.15
CA ILE A 194 5.50 1.10 14.14
C ILE A 194 6.28 1.21 15.45
N GLY A 195 5.83 2.06 16.37
CA GLY A 195 6.57 2.46 17.56
C GLY A 195 7.64 3.50 17.24
N ASP A 196 8.14 4.17 18.26
CA ASP A 196 9.31 5.02 18.13
C ASP A 196 10.58 4.16 17.91
N GLU A 197 11.23 4.32 16.77
CA GLU A 197 12.58 3.80 16.60
C GLU A 197 13.50 4.55 17.58
N GLN A 198 13.90 3.88 18.65
CA GLN A 198 14.90 4.45 19.58
C GLN A 198 16.25 4.52 18.87
N ILE A 199 16.52 5.66 18.24
CA ILE A 199 17.82 5.91 17.63
C ILE A 199 18.73 6.44 18.72
N VAL A 200 19.77 5.68 19.06
CA VAL A 200 20.80 6.14 19.98
C VAL A 200 21.67 7.16 19.25
N LEU A 201 21.52 8.42 19.60
CA LEU A 201 22.27 9.52 19.00
C LEU A 201 23.52 9.82 19.83
N PRO A 202 24.71 9.99 19.18
CA PRO A 202 25.92 10.42 19.85
C PRO A 202 25.82 11.83 20.41
N GLU A 203 26.79 12.19 21.31
CA GLU A 203 26.94 13.56 21.80
C GLU A 203 27.31 14.54 20.68
N GLY A 204 26.67 15.73 20.66
CA GLY A 204 26.81 16.77 19.65
C GLY A 204 25.50 17.17 19.05
N THR A 205 25.55 18.03 18.04
CA THR A 205 24.35 18.43 17.29
C THR A 205 24.00 17.38 16.25
N ASN A 206 22.80 16.79 16.37
CA ASN A 206 22.28 15.77 15.47
C ASN A 206 21.35 16.41 14.44
N ILE A 207 21.69 16.28 13.17
CA ILE A 207 20.95 16.85 12.04
C ILE A 207 20.44 15.73 11.16
N LYS A 208 19.12 15.59 11.07
CA LYS A 208 18.47 14.67 10.12
C LYS A 208 18.31 15.39 8.79
N ILE A 209 18.83 14.79 7.74
CA ILE A 209 18.75 15.25 6.35
C ILE A 209 17.77 14.36 5.64
N ILE A 210 16.80 14.97 4.95
CA ILE A 210 15.73 14.26 4.24
C ILE A 210 16.08 14.22 2.76
N PHE A 211 16.03 13.03 2.17
CA PHE A 211 16.31 12.76 0.78
C PHE A 211 15.03 12.34 0.05
N PRO A 212 14.24 13.31 -0.46
CA PRO A 212 13.16 12.98 -1.39
C PRO A 212 13.74 12.46 -2.71
N LYS A 213 12.92 11.87 -3.55
CA LYS A 213 13.33 11.19 -4.79
C LYS A 213 14.20 12.04 -5.74
N GLU A 214 13.96 13.34 -5.77
CA GLU A 214 14.68 14.27 -6.64
C GLU A 214 16.16 14.38 -6.32
N ILE A 215 16.53 14.16 -5.07
CA ILE A 215 17.91 14.33 -4.59
C ILE A 215 18.53 13.04 -4.00
N ALA A 216 17.78 11.96 -3.87
CA ALA A 216 18.26 10.71 -3.24
C ALA A 216 19.50 10.13 -3.94
N ASN A 217 19.67 10.35 -5.23
CA ASN A 217 20.80 9.88 -6.03
C ASN A 217 21.95 10.92 -6.17
N GLN A 218 21.87 12.06 -5.46
CA GLN A 218 22.88 13.10 -5.54
C GLN A 218 23.98 12.93 -4.49
N ASN A 219 25.19 13.37 -4.81
CA ASN A 219 26.37 13.28 -3.94
C ASN A 219 26.36 14.37 -2.84
N ILE A 220 25.25 14.59 -2.16
CA ILE A 220 25.07 15.70 -1.21
C ILE A 220 26.04 15.59 -0.05
N ILE A 221 26.12 14.43 0.60
CA ILE A 221 26.93 14.22 1.80
C ILE A 221 28.42 14.37 1.51
N THR A 222 28.91 13.79 0.43
CA THR A 222 30.32 13.90 0.03
C THR A 222 30.69 15.29 -0.42
N ASN A 223 29.78 15.99 -1.10
CA ASN A 223 29.97 17.38 -1.50
C ASN A 223 29.98 18.31 -0.27
N MET A 224 29.08 18.09 0.68
CA MET A 224 29.05 18.84 1.93
C MET A 224 30.36 18.69 2.71
N ALA A 225 30.85 17.46 2.90
CA ALA A 225 32.11 17.21 3.59
C ALA A 225 33.31 17.92 2.93
N ARG A 226 33.39 17.88 1.60
CA ARG A 226 34.46 18.56 0.83
C ARG A 226 34.36 20.09 0.91
N THR A 227 33.13 20.62 0.88
CA THR A 227 32.91 22.07 0.87
C THR A 227 33.17 22.70 2.23
N LEU A 228 32.76 22.00 3.29
CA LEU A 228 32.88 22.48 4.66
C LEU A 228 34.22 22.16 5.32
N ASP A 229 34.99 21.24 4.73
CA ASP A 229 36.36 20.86 5.14
C ASP A 229 36.47 20.44 6.62
N PHE A 230 35.47 19.65 7.10
CA PHE A 230 35.53 19.02 8.42
C PHE A 230 34.83 17.65 8.45
N ASP A 231 35.21 16.83 9.41
CA ASP A 231 34.65 15.50 9.59
C ASP A 231 33.37 15.55 10.44
N PHE A 232 32.44 14.65 10.13
CA PHE A 232 31.23 14.39 10.91
C PHE A 232 30.88 12.89 10.89
N ASN A 233 30.15 12.45 11.89
CA ASN A 233 29.69 11.08 11.96
C ASN A 233 28.34 10.91 11.26
N ILE A 234 28.17 9.77 10.58
CA ILE A 234 26.86 9.28 10.14
C ILE A 234 26.34 8.38 11.26
N SER A 235 25.34 8.85 11.97
CA SER A 235 24.80 8.18 13.16
C SER A 235 23.64 7.24 12.83
N TYR A 236 22.91 7.55 11.76
CA TYR A 236 21.83 6.72 11.25
C TYR A 236 21.61 7.02 9.77
N GLY A 237 21.20 6.02 9.00
CA GLY A 237 20.85 6.23 7.60
C GLY A 237 19.93 5.13 7.09
N LYS A 238 18.89 5.54 6.38
CA LYS A 238 17.92 4.63 5.81
C LYS A 238 17.49 5.14 4.43
N LEU A 239 17.74 4.32 3.40
CA LEU A 239 17.21 4.53 2.05
C LEU A 239 16.28 3.36 1.75
N GLU A 240 15.08 3.65 1.34
CA GLU A 240 14.06 2.65 1.09
C GLU A 240 13.42 2.88 -0.28
N LYS A 241 12.94 1.79 -0.88
CA LYS A 241 12.20 1.86 -2.13
C LYS A 241 10.70 2.03 -1.83
N PHE A 242 10.11 3.06 -2.45
CA PHE A 242 8.68 3.35 -2.44
C PHE A 242 8.16 3.29 -3.88
N ARG A 243 7.37 2.28 -4.21
CA ARG A 243 6.96 2.03 -5.59
C ARG A 243 8.19 1.99 -6.52
N GLU A 244 8.35 2.97 -7.40
CA GLU A 244 9.51 3.08 -8.31
C GLU A 244 10.60 4.04 -7.80
N ASP A 245 10.31 4.84 -6.77
CA ASP A 245 11.20 5.86 -6.25
C ASP A 245 12.03 5.37 -5.06
N VAL A 246 13.19 5.97 -4.86
CA VAL A 246 14.04 5.76 -3.67
C VAL A 246 14.08 7.04 -2.88
N LEU A 247 13.76 6.97 -1.60
CA LEU A 247 13.83 8.09 -0.68
C LEU A 247 14.33 7.61 0.69
N GLY A 248 14.64 8.56 1.56
CA GLY A 248 15.07 8.22 2.91
C GLY A 248 15.57 9.40 3.70
N SER A 249 16.28 9.09 4.77
CA SER A 249 16.89 10.09 5.63
C SER A 249 18.23 9.62 6.15
N LEU A 250 19.06 10.59 6.51
CA LEU A 250 20.35 10.38 7.13
C LEU A 250 20.48 11.29 8.35
N ILE A 251 20.94 10.76 9.47
CA ILE A 251 21.28 11.57 10.63
C ILE A 251 22.80 11.66 10.71
N ILE A 252 23.29 12.88 10.68
CA ILE A 252 24.70 13.18 10.94
C ILE A 252 24.84 13.82 12.30
N THR A 253 25.93 13.50 12.98
CA THR A 253 26.32 14.16 14.22
C THR A 253 27.56 15.00 13.99
N VAL A 254 27.45 16.28 14.30
CA VAL A 254 28.53 17.25 14.18
C VAL A 254 28.84 17.86 15.53
N LYS A 255 30.09 18.35 15.72
CA LYS A 255 30.43 19.18 16.89
C LYS A 255 29.61 20.47 16.84
N ASP A 256 29.15 20.96 17.99
CA ASP A 256 28.20 22.08 18.05
C ASP A 256 28.66 23.35 17.31
N HIS A 257 29.97 23.63 17.33
CA HIS A 257 30.51 24.81 16.62
C HIS A 257 30.45 24.70 15.08
N TYR A 258 30.27 23.50 14.52
CA TYR A 258 30.08 23.27 13.07
C TYR A 258 28.62 23.22 12.65
N ALA A 259 27.67 23.09 13.58
CA ALA A 259 26.26 22.91 13.29
C ALA A 259 25.68 24.00 12.37
N ASN A 260 26.02 25.26 12.64
CA ASN A 260 25.54 26.39 11.85
C ASN A 260 26.08 26.39 10.38
N ALA A 261 27.29 25.88 10.18
CA ALA A 261 27.85 25.77 8.83
C ALA A 261 27.11 24.70 8.01
N VAL A 262 26.80 23.55 8.64
CA VAL A 262 25.99 22.49 8.01
C VAL A 262 24.59 22.99 7.66
N LYS A 263 23.89 23.61 8.61
CA LYS A 263 22.54 24.14 8.40
C LYS A 263 22.50 25.13 7.24
N ARG A 264 23.43 26.08 7.20
CA ARG A 264 23.54 27.04 6.09
C ARG A 264 23.79 26.34 4.76
N TYR A 265 24.69 25.36 4.69
CA TYR A 265 24.95 24.60 3.46
C TYR A 265 23.69 23.90 2.95
N LEU A 266 22.91 23.26 3.85
CA LEU A 266 21.67 22.58 3.51
C LEU A 266 20.61 23.57 3.02
N ASP A 267 20.48 24.73 3.68
CA ASP A 267 19.55 25.80 3.27
C ASP A 267 19.90 26.37 1.89
N GLU A 268 21.19 26.65 1.63
CA GLU A 268 21.67 27.14 0.31
C GLU A 268 21.40 26.14 -0.83
N LYS A 269 21.33 24.86 -0.51
CA LYS A 269 21.02 23.79 -1.46
C LYS A 269 19.54 23.43 -1.51
N ASN A 270 18.67 24.10 -0.75
CA ASN A 270 17.25 23.80 -0.58
C ASN A 270 17.02 22.34 -0.14
N ILE A 271 17.88 21.79 0.72
CA ILE A 271 17.76 20.44 1.25
C ILE A 271 17.02 20.49 2.56
N LYS A 272 15.95 19.74 2.70
CA LYS A 272 15.14 19.66 3.92
C LYS A 272 15.93 18.97 5.03
N TRP A 273 15.97 19.59 6.19
CA TRP A 273 16.64 19.06 7.38
C TRP A 273 15.88 19.42 8.65
N GLU A 274 16.14 18.69 9.73
CA GLU A 274 15.65 18.98 11.07
C GLU A 274 16.75 18.67 12.12
N GLU A 275 16.78 19.44 13.20
CA GLU A 275 17.66 19.17 14.35
C GLU A 275 16.95 18.22 15.32
N ILE A 276 17.57 17.08 15.61
CA ILE A 276 17.02 16.09 16.54
C ILE A 276 17.72 16.25 17.89
N LYS A 277 16.93 16.40 18.94
CA LYS A 277 17.42 16.38 20.31
C LYS A 277 17.38 14.96 20.86
N ASN A 278 18.38 14.61 21.66
CA ASN A 278 18.29 13.41 22.49
C ASN A 278 17.17 13.60 23.52
N ASP A 279 16.09 12.83 23.42
CA ASP A 279 15.16 12.67 24.53
C ASP A 279 15.88 11.83 25.60
N ASN A 280 16.35 12.52 26.66
CA ASN A 280 16.92 11.89 27.86
C ASN A 280 15.83 11.24 28.70
#